data_f9c930606a8c5b1b1d16543771aa72c5
#
_entry.id   f9c930606a8c5b1b1d16543771aa72c5
#
_cell.length_a   1.000
_cell.length_b   1.000
_cell.length_c   1.000
_cell.angle_alpha   90.00
_cell.angle_beta   90.00
_cell.angle_gamma   90.00
#
_symmetry.space_group_name_H-M   'P 1'
#
loop_
_entity.id
_entity.type
_entity.pdbx_description
1 polymer ?
#
loop_
_entity_poly.entity_id
_entity_poly.type
_entity_poly.pdbx_seq_one_letter_code
_entity_poly.pdbx_strand_id
1 'polypeptide(L)'
;MKAPAPRKKSSTARTASSRKKTAARTVSAKTKKPASPKIRSKYPDIQRALERQRADLLEEVGEVLTQPKTPEALPDVSDQASAEEDQRFSMRIMEREQNLLKKVNEALDRMKKQTYGICEQCGEDIPYKRLKARPVTTFCIECKTLQEQKERSRR
;
A
#
# COMPACT_ATOMS: atom_id res chain seq x y z
N MET A 1 27.55 40.34 -44.39
CA MET A 1 26.91 41.67 -44.58
C MET A 1 25.95 41.85 -43.38
N LYS A 2 26.41 42.73 -42.51
CA LYS A 2 25.72 43.89 -41.91
C LYS A 2 24.55 43.56 -40.98
N ALA A 3 24.84 43.63 -39.70
CA ALA A 3 23.92 44.12 -38.66
C ALA A 3 23.49 45.59 -38.94
N PRO A 4 22.48 46.16 -38.28
CA PRO A 4 22.67 46.70 -36.93
C PRO A 4 21.41 46.69 -36.02
N ALA A 5 21.66 46.74 -34.71
CA ALA A 5 20.87 47.41 -33.70
C ALA A 5 21.01 48.94 -33.85
N PRO A 6 20.39 49.88 -33.06
CA PRO A 6 19.86 49.86 -31.72
C PRO A 6 18.72 50.89 -31.41
N ARG A 7 18.35 51.09 -30.13
CA ARG A 7 18.07 52.31 -29.33
C ARG A 7 16.78 52.21 -28.49
N LYS A 8 16.90 52.15 -27.17
CA LYS A 8 16.93 53.17 -26.07
C LYS A 8 15.78 54.19 -26.07
N LYS A 9 15.05 54.22 -24.94
CA LYS A 9 14.92 55.30 -23.90
C LYS A 9 13.68 55.02 -23.06
N SER A 10 13.80 54.83 -21.78
CA SER A 10 13.84 55.73 -20.60
C SER A 10 12.53 56.44 -20.32
N SER A 11 11.94 56.23 -19.16
CA SER A 11 11.81 57.21 -18.07
C SER A 11 10.79 56.70 -17.02
N THR A 12 11.28 56.50 -15.83
CA THR A 12 10.97 57.18 -14.57
C THR A 12 9.55 57.59 -14.30
N ALA A 13 8.94 57.05 -13.24
CA ALA A 13 8.30 57.85 -12.22
C ALA A 13 8.04 57.05 -10.94
N ARG A 14 8.63 57.58 -9.89
CA ARG A 14 8.45 57.22 -8.48
C ARG A 14 7.04 57.69 -8.04
N THR A 15 6.36 56.87 -7.23
CA THR A 15 5.59 57.42 -6.12
C THR A 15 5.47 56.39 -4.98
N ALA A 16 5.72 56.91 -3.83
CA ALA A 16 5.87 56.26 -2.55
C ALA A 16 4.50 56.00 -1.88
N SER A 17 4.60 55.17 -0.85
CA SER A 17 3.80 55.19 0.38
C SER A 17 2.47 54.45 0.38
N SER A 18 2.38 53.32 1.07
CA SER A 18 1.63 53.29 2.32
C SER A 18 1.77 51.92 3.00
N ARG A 19 2.44 51.93 4.14
CA ARG A 19 2.45 50.85 5.12
C ARG A 19 1.04 50.64 5.68
N LYS A 20 0.42 49.50 5.46
CA LYS A 20 -0.62 48.95 6.35
C LYS A 20 -0.19 47.63 6.87
N LYS A 21 0.23 47.62 8.14
CA LYS A 21 0.35 46.43 8.97
C LYS A 21 -1.03 45.82 9.12
N THR A 22 -1.23 44.65 8.57
CA THR A 22 -2.37 43.80 8.96
C THR A 22 -1.79 42.52 9.56
N ALA A 23 -2.15 42.30 10.81
CA ALA A 23 -1.78 41.20 11.65
C ALA A 23 -2.07 39.84 10.99
N ALA A 24 -1.04 39.01 10.91
CA ALA A 24 -1.17 37.61 10.56
C ALA A 24 -1.90 36.86 11.68
N ARG A 25 -3.18 36.63 11.46
CA ARG A 25 -4.01 35.74 12.28
C ARG A 25 -3.73 34.34 11.78
N THR A 26 -2.83 33.61 12.45
CA THR A 26 -2.57 32.20 12.26
C THR A 26 -3.85 31.39 12.54
N VAL A 27 -4.56 31.06 11.48
CA VAL A 27 -5.67 30.12 11.55
C VAL A 27 -5.05 28.73 11.45
N SER A 28 -4.89 28.09 12.61
CA SER A 28 -4.54 26.68 12.72
C SER A 28 -5.66 25.86 12.05
N ALA A 29 -5.48 25.55 10.78
CA ALA A 29 -6.33 24.62 10.06
C ALA A 29 -6.06 23.21 10.58
N LYS A 30 -6.86 22.76 11.57
CA LYS A 30 -7.04 21.34 11.86
C LYS A 30 -7.50 20.65 10.58
N THR A 31 -6.58 20.04 9.86
CA THR A 31 -6.89 19.15 8.75
C THR A 31 -7.62 17.93 9.33
N LYS A 32 -8.96 17.99 9.33
CA LYS A 32 -9.79 16.80 9.49
C LYS A 32 -9.43 15.86 8.34
N LYS A 33 -8.77 14.73 8.67
CA LYS A 33 -8.68 13.59 7.76
C LYS A 33 -10.05 13.35 7.14
N PRO A 34 -10.17 13.25 5.81
CA PRO A 34 -11.46 12.96 5.20
C PRO A 34 -11.92 11.60 5.73
N ALA A 35 -13.03 11.58 6.44
CA ALA A 35 -13.69 10.35 6.84
C ALA A 35 -14.06 9.60 5.55
N SER A 36 -13.43 8.46 5.32
CA SER A 36 -13.78 7.57 4.22
C SER A 36 -15.29 7.32 4.27
N PRO A 37 -16.00 7.36 3.15
CA PRO A 37 -17.44 7.07 3.14
C PRO A 37 -17.62 5.68 3.74
N LYS A 38 -18.42 5.59 4.80
CA LYS A 38 -18.77 4.31 5.44
C LYS A 38 -19.60 3.50 4.47
N ILE A 39 -18.93 2.75 3.59
CA ILE A 39 -19.57 1.78 2.73
C ILE A 39 -20.10 0.70 3.68
N ARG A 40 -21.42 0.55 3.77
CA ARG A 40 -22.05 -0.54 4.52
C ARG A 40 -21.70 -1.84 3.78
N SER A 41 -20.62 -2.49 4.18
CA SER A 41 -20.24 -3.79 3.64
C SER A 41 -21.22 -4.85 4.13
N LYS A 42 -21.57 -5.79 3.27
CA LYS A 42 -22.38 -6.97 3.62
C LYS A 42 -21.71 -7.80 4.75
N TYR A 43 -20.41 -7.62 4.95
CA TYR A 43 -19.56 -8.39 5.88
C TYR A 43 -18.72 -7.47 6.78
N PRO A 44 -19.31 -6.74 7.74
CA PRO A 44 -18.61 -5.74 8.55
C PRO A 44 -17.52 -6.36 9.45
N ASP A 45 -17.73 -7.58 9.94
CA ASP A 45 -16.79 -8.26 10.82
C ASP A 45 -15.51 -8.67 10.07
N ILE A 46 -15.69 -9.18 8.86
CA ILE A 46 -14.58 -9.58 7.99
C ILE A 46 -13.81 -8.33 7.54
N GLN A 47 -14.50 -7.24 7.25
CA GLN A 47 -13.86 -5.98 6.89
C GLN A 47 -12.95 -5.47 8.01
N ARG A 48 -13.43 -5.45 9.26
CA ARG A 48 -12.63 -5.05 10.42
C ARG A 48 -11.43 -5.96 10.63
N ALA A 49 -11.59 -7.26 10.42
CA ALA A 49 -10.49 -8.22 10.52
C ALA A 49 -9.41 -7.96 9.47
N LEU A 50 -9.80 -7.70 8.21
CA LEU A 50 -8.86 -7.36 7.12
C LEU A 50 -8.18 -6.01 7.36
N GLU A 51 -8.89 -5.01 7.87
CA GLU A 51 -8.31 -3.70 8.19
C GLU A 51 -7.26 -3.80 9.31
N ARG A 52 -7.50 -4.61 10.34
CA ARG A 52 -6.52 -4.92 11.39
C ARG A 52 -5.31 -5.65 10.81
N GLN A 53 -5.54 -6.75 10.11
CA GLN A 53 -4.46 -7.53 9.48
C GLN A 53 -3.61 -6.67 8.54
N ARG A 54 -4.23 -5.72 7.83
CA ARG A 54 -3.49 -4.76 6.99
C ARG A 54 -2.61 -3.83 7.82
N ALA A 55 -3.10 -3.35 8.97
CA ALA A 55 -2.34 -2.46 9.85
C ALA A 55 -1.13 -3.20 10.43
N ASP A 56 -1.34 -4.42 10.92
CA ASP A 56 -0.29 -5.27 11.50
C ASP A 56 0.81 -5.56 10.46
N LEU A 57 0.43 -5.96 9.24
CA LEU A 57 1.39 -6.21 8.14
C LEU A 57 2.15 -4.95 7.70
N LEU A 58 1.54 -3.77 7.76
CA LEU A 58 2.24 -2.53 7.43
C LEU A 58 3.25 -2.14 8.51
N GLU A 59 2.98 -2.43 9.76
CA GLU A 59 3.89 -2.24 10.88
C GLU A 59 5.10 -3.18 10.75
N GLU A 60 4.87 -4.48 10.56
CA GLU A 60 5.91 -5.50 10.36
C GLU A 60 6.84 -5.17 9.18
N VAL A 61 6.27 -4.80 8.02
CA VAL A 61 7.06 -4.39 6.84
C VAL A 61 7.83 -3.09 7.12
N GLY A 62 7.24 -2.15 7.85
CA GLY A 62 7.87 -0.90 8.24
C GLY A 62 9.08 -1.12 9.13
N GLU A 63 9.00 -1.99 10.12
CA GLU A 63 10.09 -2.32 11.03
C GLU A 63 11.28 -2.95 10.29
N VAL A 64 11.01 -3.89 9.38
CA VAL A 64 12.08 -4.55 8.60
C VAL A 64 12.81 -3.58 7.68
N LEU A 65 12.12 -2.57 7.14
CA LEU A 65 12.73 -1.56 6.28
C LEU A 65 13.57 -0.55 7.07
N THR A 66 13.28 -0.34 8.35
CA THR A 66 14.01 0.61 9.20
C THR A 66 15.23 0.01 9.89
N GLN A 67 15.35 -1.32 9.95
CA GLN A 67 16.54 -1.97 10.48
C GLN A 67 17.69 -1.84 9.47
N PRO A 68 18.78 -1.13 9.82
CA PRO A 68 19.96 -1.04 8.95
C PRO A 68 20.60 -2.44 8.89
N LYS A 69 20.42 -3.13 7.78
CA LYS A 69 21.22 -4.32 7.47
C LYS A 69 22.61 -3.85 7.05
N THR A 70 23.43 -3.45 8.01
CA THR A 70 24.85 -3.33 7.78
C THR A 70 25.40 -4.74 7.61
N PRO A 71 25.97 -5.12 6.48
CA PRO A 71 26.75 -6.33 6.40
C PRO A 71 28.01 -6.09 7.27
N GLU A 72 27.95 -6.51 8.52
CA GLU A 72 29.17 -6.64 9.30
C GLU A 72 30.07 -7.62 8.54
N ALA A 73 31.29 -7.18 8.26
CA ALA A 73 32.27 -8.05 7.66
C ALA A 73 32.61 -9.14 8.68
N LEU A 74 31.95 -10.27 8.57
CA LEU A 74 32.17 -11.41 9.44
C LEU A 74 33.54 -12.00 9.14
N PRO A 75 34.37 -12.21 10.16
CA PRO A 75 35.75 -12.63 9.98
C PRO A 75 35.92 -14.06 9.49
N ASP A 76 34.88 -14.91 9.65
CA ASP A 76 34.92 -16.33 9.24
C ASP A 76 33.94 -16.59 8.07
N VAL A 77 34.41 -17.42 7.13
CA VAL A 77 33.64 -17.87 5.94
C VAL A 77 32.41 -18.68 6.34
N SER A 78 32.47 -19.45 7.44
CA SER A 78 31.36 -20.21 7.98
C SER A 78 30.25 -19.29 8.50
N ASP A 79 30.62 -18.22 9.23
CA ASP A 79 29.68 -17.22 9.73
C ASP A 79 29.04 -16.41 8.61
N GLN A 80 29.81 -16.12 7.55
CA GLN A 80 29.32 -15.45 6.35
C GLN A 80 28.27 -16.31 5.62
N ALA A 81 28.51 -17.62 5.48
CA ALA A 81 27.53 -18.52 4.86
C ALA A 81 26.22 -18.59 5.66
N SER A 82 26.31 -18.63 6.99
CA SER A 82 25.14 -18.63 7.87
C SER A 82 24.36 -17.32 7.76
N ALA A 83 25.04 -16.18 7.73
CA ALA A 83 24.41 -14.87 7.56
C ALA A 83 23.72 -14.71 6.21
N GLU A 84 24.27 -15.26 5.14
CA GLU A 84 23.63 -15.30 3.83
C GLU A 84 22.34 -16.14 3.82
N GLU A 85 22.34 -17.29 4.50
CA GLU A 85 21.16 -18.14 4.66
C GLU A 85 20.04 -17.41 5.43
N ASP A 86 20.38 -16.76 6.53
CA ASP A 86 19.45 -15.97 7.34
C ASP A 86 18.88 -14.80 6.52
N GLN A 87 19.69 -14.16 5.71
CA GLN A 87 19.24 -13.09 4.82
C GLN A 87 18.27 -13.63 3.76
N ARG A 88 18.57 -14.76 3.14
CA ARG A 88 17.66 -15.41 2.17
C ARG A 88 16.35 -15.84 2.81
N PHE A 89 16.40 -16.32 4.05
CA PHE A 89 15.21 -16.68 4.82
C PHE A 89 14.35 -15.45 5.11
N SER A 90 14.96 -14.37 5.59
CA SER A 90 14.28 -13.11 5.84
C SER A 90 13.61 -12.53 4.59
N MET A 91 14.29 -12.57 3.44
CA MET A 91 13.71 -12.14 2.17
C MET A 91 12.46 -12.94 1.79
N ARG A 92 12.48 -14.28 1.98
CA ARG A 92 11.29 -15.13 1.71
C ARG A 92 10.11 -14.81 2.61
N ILE A 93 10.37 -14.48 3.88
CA ILE A 93 9.32 -14.02 4.79
C ILE A 93 8.72 -12.71 4.28
N MET A 94 9.56 -11.71 3.98
CA MET A 94 9.11 -10.42 3.45
C MET A 94 8.27 -10.55 2.18
N GLU A 95 8.69 -11.38 1.23
CA GLU A 95 7.92 -11.63 0.01
C GLU A 95 6.54 -12.23 0.32
N ARG A 96 6.47 -13.13 1.28
CA ARG A 96 5.20 -13.73 1.72
C ARG A 96 4.27 -12.69 2.34
N GLU A 97 4.79 -11.82 3.19
CA GLU A 97 4.03 -10.75 3.85
C GLU A 97 3.55 -9.69 2.84
N GLN A 98 4.41 -9.28 1.91
CA GLN A 98 4.03 -8.39 0.82
C GLN A 98 2.91 -8.98 -0.06
N ASN A 99 3.02 -10.27 -0.39
CA ASN A 99 1.99 -10.97 -1.15
C ASN A 99 0.67 -11.09 -0.36
N LEU A 100 0.75 -11.27 0.95
CA LEU A 100 -0.42 -11.27 1.81
C LEU A 100 -1.06 -9.88 1.88
N LEU A 101 -0.27 -8.84 2.09
CA LEU A 101 -0.71 -7.45 2.09
C LEU A 101 -1.42 -7.07 0.78
N LYS A 102 -0.88 -7.50 -0.36
CA LYS A 102 -1.52 -7.32 -1.66
C LYS A 102 -2.90 -7.97 -1.72
N LYS A 103 -3.02 -9.23 -1.29
CA LYS A 103 -4.31 -9.96 -1.24
C LYS A 103 -5.32 -9.31 -0.30
N VAL A 104 -4.86 -8.80 0.85
CA VAL A 104 -5.71 -8.07 1.81
C VAL A 104 -6.24 -6.78 1.18
N ASN A 105 -5.39 -6.01 0.51
CA ASN A 105 -5.81 -4.80 -0.19
C ASN A 105 -6.81 -5.11 -1.31
N GLU A 106 -6.57 -6.14 -2.11
CA GLU A 106 -7.49 -6.59 -3.16
C GLU A 106 -8.85 -7.02 -2.60
N ALA A 107 -8.88 -7.68 -1.43
CA ALA A 107 -10.11 -8.05 -0.75
C ALA A 107 -10.89 -6.82 -0.27
N LEU A 108 -10.22 -5.84 0.33
CA LEU A 108 -10.83 -4.58 0.74
C LEU A 108 -11.36 -3.78 -0.45
N ASP A 109 -10.66 -3.78 -1.58
CA ASP A 109 -11.12 -3.09 -2.79
C ASP A 109 -12.34 -3.79 -3.42
N ARG A 110 -12.41 -5.13 -3.38
CA ARG A 110 -13.62 -5.88 -3.78
C ARG A 110 -14.81 -5.56 -2.87
N MET A 111 -14.57 -5.36 -1.56
CA MET A 111 -15.64 -4.91 -0.64
C MET A 111 -16.15 -3.52 -1.00
N LYS A 112 -15.27 -2.58 -1.36
CA LYS A 112 -15.66 -1.24 -1.83
C LYS A 112 -16.49 -1.30 -3.11
N LYS A 113 -16.12 -2.20 -4.02
CA LYS A 113 -16.81 -2.44 -5.30
C LYS A 113 -18.08 -3.31 -5.16
N GLN A 114 -18.38 -3.79 -3.94
CA GLN A 114 -19.51 -4.70 -3.66
C GLN A 114 -19.46 -6.04 -4.43
N THR A 115 -18.28 -6.44 -4.88
CA THR A 115 -18.03 -7.73 -5.55
C THR A 115 -17.43 -8.77 -4.61
N TYR A 116 -17.23 -8.44 -3.34
CA TYR A 116 -16.71 -9.36 -2.35
C TYR A 116 -17.71 -10.45 -2.00
N GLY A 117 -17.23 -11.69 -1.92
CA GLY A 117 -18.07 -12.87 -1.63
C GLY A 117 -18.60 -13.57 -2.87
N ILE A 118 -18.33 -13.08 -4.07
CA ILE A 118 -18.65 -13.71 -5.35
C ILE A 118 -17.42 -14.45 -5.87
N CYS A 119 -17.58 -15.68 -6.30
CA CYS A 119 -16.48 -16.47 -6.89
C CYS A 119 -16.10 -15.92 -8.28
N GLU A 120 -14.82 -15.65 -8.49
CA GLU A 120 -14.31 -15.10 -9.77
C GLU A 120 -14.43 -16.09 -10.94
N GLN A 121 -14.58 -17.40 -10.68
CA GLN A 121 -14.63 -18.43 -11.72
C GLN A 121 -16.04 -18.84 -12.10
N CYS A 122 -16.92 -19.11 -11.12
CA CYS A 122 -18.29 -19.56 -11.39
C CYS A 122 -19.36 -18.46 -11.19
N GLY A 123 -18.98 -17.33 -10.57
CA GLY A 123 -19.93 -16.24 -10.28
C GLY A 123 -20.90 -16.51 -9.13
N GLU A 124 -20.80 -17.66 -8.46
CA GLU A 124 -21.64 -18.02 -7.32
C GLU A 124 -21.18 -17.40 -6.01
N ASP A 125 -22.08 -17.29 -5.04
CA ASP A 125 -21.74 -16.77 -3.72
C ASP A 125 -20.83 -17.74 -2.95
N ILE A 126 -19.74 -17.20 -2.39
CA ILE A 126 -18.84 -17.95 -1.52
C ILE A 126 -19.47 -18.06 -0.12
N PRO A 127 -19.59 -19.26 0.46
CA PRO A 127 -20.17 -19.44 1.78
C PRO A 127 -19.50 -18.59 2.86
N TYR A 128 -20.27 -17.91 3.71
CA TYR A 128 -19.76 -17.05 4.78
C TYR A 128 -18.74 -17.75 5.69
N LYS A 129 -18.96 -19.03 6.00
CA LYS A 129 -18.01 -19.82 6.81
C LYS A 129 -16.61 -19.85 6.19
N ARG A 130 -16.54 -19.95 4.85
CA ARG A 130 -15.27 -19.93 4.11
C ARG A 130 -14.64 -18.54 4.11
N LEU A 131 -15.43 -17.50 3.90
CA LEU A 131 -14.96 -16.10 3.95
C LEU A 131 -14.43 -15.73 5.33
N LYS A 132 -15.06 -16.23 6.40
CA LYS A 132 -14.59 -16.04 7.79
C LYS A 132 -13.28 -16.75 8.05
N ALA A 133 -13.10 -17.98 7.54
CA ALA A 133 -11.86 -18.75 7.70
C ALA A 133 -10.71 -18.24 6.82
N ARG A 134 -11.02 -17.75 5.61
CA ARG A 134 -10.04 -17.21 4.65
C ARG A 134 -10.60 -15.96 3.99
N PRO A 135 -10.44 -14.79 4.61
CA PRO A 135 -11.08 -13.55 4.14
C PRO A 135 -10.52 -13.02 2.82
N VAL A 136 -9.34 -13.43 2.41
CA VAL A 136 -8.71 -13.02 1.14
C VAL A 136 -9.07 -13.92 -0.04
N THR A 137 -9.95 -14.94 0.16
CA THR A 137 -10.29 -15.89 -0.90
C THR A 137 -11.11 -15.26 -2.03
N THR A 138 -10.85 -15.71 -3.26
CA THR A 138 -11.56 -15.29 -4.48
C THR A 138 -12.39 -16.42 -5.10
N PHE A 139 -12.16 -17.68 -4.67
CA PHE A 139 -12.78 -18.86 -5.25
C PHE A 139 -13.64 -19.62 -4.23
N CYS A 140 -14.74 -20.21 -4.67
CA CYS A 140 -15.50 -21.19 -3.89
C CYS A 140 -14.68 -22.48 -3.68
N ILE A 141 -15.18 -23.42 -2.87
CA ILE A 141 -14.46 -24.66 -2.57
C ILE A 141 -14.24 -25.48 -3.85
N GLU A 142 -15.28 -25.66 -4.64
CA GLU A 142 -15.28 -26.46 -5.86
C GLU A 142 -14.28 -25.93 -6.90
N CYS A 143 -14.35 -24.63 -7.19
CA CYS A 143 -13.43 -23.99 -8.12
C CYS A 143 -11.97 -24.08 -7.67
N LYS A 144 -11.71 -23.94 -6.37
CA LYS A 144 -10.34 -24.06 -5.85
C LYS A 144 -9.83 -25.50 -5.94
N THR A 145 -10.67 -26.49 -5.63
CA THR A 145 -10.31 -27.91 -5.76
C THR A 145 -10.00 -28.28 -7.21
N LEU A 146 -10.81 -27.81 -8.16
CA LEU A 146 -10.55 -28.01 -9.59
C LEU A 146 -9.23 -27.35 -10.03
N GLN A 147 -8.92 -26.16 -9.52
CA GLN A 147 -7.65 -25.50 -9.80
C GLN A 147 -6.48 -26.33 -9.26
N GLU A 148 -6.55 -26.80 -8.02
CA GLU A 148 -5.50 -27.61 -7.40
C GLU A 148 -5.29 -28.96 -8.11
N GLN A 149 -6.36 -29.59 -8.59
CA GLN A 149 -6.27 -30.81 -9.40
C GLN A 149 -5.54 -30.55 -10.72
N LYS A 150 -5.86 -29.45 -11.41
CA LYS A 150 -5.17 -29.05 -12.64
C LYS A 150 -3.69 -28.73 -12.39
N GLU A 151 -3.34 -28.13 -11.28
CA GLU A 151 -1.94 -27.85 -10.90
C GLU A 151 -1.16 -29.14 -10.63
N ARG A 152 -1.79 -30.11 -9.94
CA ARG A 152 -1.19 -31.45 -9.68
C ARG A 152 -0.95 -32.26 -10.95
N SER A 153 -1.88 -32.19 -11.91
CA SER A 153 -1.75 -32.93 -13.18
C SER A 153 -0.71 -32.34 -14.15
N ARG A 154 -0.20 -31.13 -13.85
CA ARG A 154 0.86 -30.46 -14.64
C ARG A 154 2.28 -30.69 -14.10
N ARG A 155 2.39 -31.26 -12.90
CA ARG A 155 3.68 -31.65 -12.30
C ARG A 155 4.08 -33.07 -12.64
#